data_4a12f0a731851f013fc5ea5503f7aa6a
#
_entry.id   4a12f0a731851f013fc5ea5503f7aa6a
#
_cell.length_a   1.000
_cell.length_b   1.000
_cell.length_c   1.000
_cell.angle_alpha   90.00
_cell.angle_beta   90.00
_cell.angle_gamma   90.00
#
_symmetry.space_group_name_H-M   'P 1'
#
loop_
_entity.id
_entity.type
_entity.pdbx_description
1 polymer ?
#
loop_
_entity_poly.entity_id
_entity_poly.type
_entity_poly.pdbx_seq_one_letter_code
_entity_poly.pdbx_strand_id
1 'polypeptide(L)'
;MQIFFPKEEDHEIRATILPEVAKKFTDLGIEVLIESGLGEKVFVTDELYVDAGATICNEKTEGFGSADVVCKINKPNHDEIQSLKKDSIYISFLDPFNERQIVSELASANVSSISMELVPRITRAQKMDALSSQANLAGYAAVIEASRTLSKSFPMMMTAAGTISPARVFVVGVGVAGLQAIATAKRLGARVEAFDTRPVVELSLIHI
;
A
#
# COMPACT_ATOMS: atom_id res chain seq x y z
N MET A 1 -23.05 -11.16 -3.42
CA MET A 1 -21.94 -10.81 -2.51
C MET A 1 -21.60 -9.36 -2.75
N GLN A 2 -21.61 -8.57 -1.69
CA GLN A 2 -21.32 -7.14 -1.75
C GLN A 2 -19.99 -6.86 -1.04
N ILE A 3 -19.11 -6.09 -1.69
CA ILE A 3 -17.82 -5.65 -1.12
C ILE A 3 -17.88 -4.14 -0.95
N PHE A 4 -17.58 -3.65 0.25
CA PHE A 4 -17.50 -2.23 0.57
C PHE A 4 -16.05 -1.77 0.74
N PHE A 5 -15.74 -0.63 0.13
CA PHE A 5 -14.47 0.07 0.24
C PHE A 5 -14.72 1.44 0.88
N PRO A 6 -14.52 1.58 2.19
CA PRO A 6 -14.65 2.85 2.88
C PRO A 6 -13.46 3.75 2.61
N LYS A 7 -13.68 5.06 2.75
CA LYS A 7 -12.64 6.09 2.73
C LYS A 7 -11.73 5.94 3.95
N GLU A 8 -10.45 6.10 3.73
CA GLU A 8 -9.45 6.10 4.79
C GLU A 8 -9.47 7.41 5.60
N GLU A 9 -8.84 7.41 6.76
CA GLU A 9 -8.66 8.61 7.58
C GLU A 9 -7.78 9.65 6.88
N ASP A 10 -7.81 10.89 7.36
CA ASP A 10 -7.18 12.03 6.67
C ASP A 10 -5.67 11.93 6.47
N HIS A 11 -4.97 11.18 7.31
CA HIS A 11 -3.53 10.97 7.18
C HIS A 11 -3.15 9.94 6.11
N GLU A 12 -4.08 9.07 5.69
CA GLU A 12 -3.86 8.09 4.62
C GLU A 12 -4.26 8.69 3.28
N ILE A 13 -3.31 8.77 2.37
CA ILE A 13 -3.49 9.38 1.04
C ILE A 13 -3.80 8.36 -0.06
N ARG A 14 -3.63 7.06 0.24
CA ARG A 14 -3.88 6.00 -0.76
C ARG A 14 -5.36 5.66 -0.81
N ALA A 15 -5.83 5.25 -1.98
CA ALA A 15 -7.13 4.61 -2.14
C ALA A 15 -6.98 3.09 -2.05
N THR A 16 -7.90 2.42 -1.36
CA THR A 16 -7.88 0.96 -1.20
C THR A 16 -8.11 0.24 -2.52
N ILE A 17 -8.87 0.85 -3.43
CA ILE A 17 -9.20 0.32 -4.75
C ILE A 17 -9.16 1.44 -5.79
N LEU A 18 -8.79 1.10 -7.03
CA LEU A 18 -8.90 1.98 -8.20
C LEU A 18 -9.99 1.49 -9.15
N PRO A 19 -10.57 2.36 -10.01
CA PRO A 19 -11.67 2.01 -10.90
C PRO A 19 -11.42 0.76 -11.77
N GLU A 20 -10.19 0.60 -12.27
CA GLU A 20 -9.80 -0.57 -13.10
C GLU A 20 -9.89 -1.89 -12.31
N VAL A 21 -9.70 -1.86 -10.99
CA VAL A 21 -9.84 -3.03 -10.13
C VAL A 21 -11.30 -3.22 -9.74
N ALA A 22 -12.04 -2.13 -9.46
CA ALA A 22 -13.49 -2.17 -9.22
C ALA A 22 -14.19 -2.84 -10.40
N LYS A 23 -13.83 -2.46 -11.63
CA LYS A 23 -14.38 -3.08 -12.84
C LYS A 23 -14.17 -4.59 -12.90
N LYS A 24 -13.00 -5.10 -12.48
CA LYS A 24 -12.75 -6.55 -12.45
C LYS A 24 -13.69 -7.28 -11.48
N PHE A 25 -14.05 -6.67 -10.36
CA PHE A 25 -15.02 -7.24 -9.43
C PHE A 25 -16.43 -7.20 -10.00
N THR A 26 -16.84 -6.09 -10.61
CA THR A 26 -18.17 -5.97 -11.22
C THR A 26 -18.33 -6.91 -12.41
N ASP A 27 -17.30 -7.10 -13.23
CA ASP A 27 -17.26 -8.06 -14.34
C ASP A 27 -17.41 -9.53 -13.85
N LEU A 28 -17.05 -9.81 -12.59
CA LEU A 28 -17.27 -11.11 -11.93
C LEU A 28 -18.66 -11.24 -11.30
N GLY A 29 -19.52 -10.24 -11.43
CA GLY A 29 -20.86 -10.21 -10.84
C GLY A 29 -20.85 -9.91 -9.33
N ILE A 30 -19.78 -9.31 -8.81
CA ILE A 30 -19.66 -8.86 -7.43
C ILE A 30 -20.17 -7.42 -7.35
N GLU A 31 -21.03 -7.15 -6.40
CA GLU A 31 -21.51 -5.80 -6.12
C GLU A 31 -20.43 -5.02 -5.38
N VAL A 32 -19.95 -3.93 -5.99
CA VAL A 32 -18.89 -3.06 -5.44
C VAL A 32 -19.53 -1.79 -4.91
N LEU A 33 -19.36 -1.54 -3.62
CA LEU A 33 -19.82 -0.35 -2.94
C LEU A 33 -18.60 0.51 -2.57
N ILE A 34 -18.61 1.78 -2.93
CA ILE A 34 -17.52 2.74 -2.70
C ILE A 34 -18.05 3.89 -1.84
N GLU A 35 -17.38 4.22 -0.74
CA GLU A 35 -17.69 5.45 0.00
C GLU A 35 -17.34 6.66 -0.86
N SER A 36 -18.26 7.63 -0.93
CA SER A 36 -18.08 8.88 -1.69
C SER A 36 -16.77 9.58 -1.31
N GLY A 37 -16.00 9.99 -2.32
CA GLY A 37 -14.73 10.66 -2.14
C GLY A 37 -13.54 9.74 -1.79
N LEU A 38 -13.67 8.41 -1.87
CA LEU A 38 -12.58 7.46 -1.61
C LEU A 38 -11.34 7.78 -2.43
N GLY A 39 -11.50 8.16 -3.69
CA GLY A 39 -10.42 8.43 -4.63
C GLY A 39 -9.91 9.87 -4.68
N GLU A 40 -10.49 10.80 -3.94
CA GLU A 40 -10.18 12.25 -4.05
C GLU A 40 -8.69 12.56 -3.88
N LYS A 41 -8.03 11.94 -2.91
CA LYS A 41 -6.60 12.17 -2.61
C LYS A 41 -5.64 11.65 -3.69
N VAL A 42 -6.13 10.77 -4.56
CA VAL A 42 -5.40 10.22 -5.71
C VAL A 42 -5.98 10.71 -7.05
N PHE A 43 -6.76 11.81 -7.01
CA PHE A 43 -7.34 12.46 -8.18
C PHE A 43 -8.30 11.56 -8.99
N VAL A 44 -8.97 10.62 -8.32
CA VAL A 44 -10.00 9.76 -8.88
C VAL A 44 -11.37 10.19 -8.36
N THR A 45 -12.27 10.54 -9.27
CA THR A 45 -13.62 11.00 -8.90
C THR A 45 -14.60 9.83 -8.76
N ASP A 46 -15.71 10.06 -8.09
CA ASP A 46 -16.77 9.06 -7.89
C ASP A 46 -17.36 8.59 -9.22
N GLU A 47 -17.46 9.47 -10.23
CA GLU A 47 -17.96 9.13 -11.56
C GLU A 47 -17.13 8.03 -12.22
N LEU A 48 -15.80 8.01 -12.04
CA LEU A 48 -14.93 6.98 -12.59
C LEU A 48 -15.20 5.60 -11.97
N TYR A 49 -15.60 5.55 -10.70
CA TYR A 49 -16.04 4.30 -10.07
C TYR A 49 -17.41 3.87 -10.57
N VAL A 50 -18.33 4.81 -10.78
CA VAL A 50 -19.65 4.53 -11.38
C VAL A 50 -19.50 3.98 -12.79
N ASP A 51 -18.63 4.57 -13.61
CA ASP A 51 -18.31 4.09 -14.96
C ASP A 51 -17.68 2.66 -14.95
N ALA A 52 -17.01 2.32 -13.86
CA ALA A 52 -16.50 0.96 -13.61
C ALA A 52 -17.58 -0.02 -13.11
N GLY A 53 -18.83 0.44 -12.94
CA GLY A 53 -19.95 -0.37 -12.48
C GLY A 53 -20.10 -0.46 -10.96
N ALA A 54 -19.40 0.37 -10.20
CA ALA A 54 -19.56 0.44 -8.75
C ALA A 54 -20.73 1.36 -8.35
N THR A 55 -21.24 1.17 -7.15
CA THR A 55 -22.26 2.03 -6.53
C THR A 55 -21.60 2.92 -5.49
N ILE A 56 -21.97 4.20 -5.47
CA ILE A 56 -21.47 5.15 -4.47
C ILE A 56 -22.36 5.13 -3.23
N CYS A 57 -21.72 5.04 -2.07
CA CYS A 57 -22.34 5.08 -0.75
C CYS A 57 -21.97 6.41 -0.07
N ASN A 58 -22.97 7.17 0.34
CA ASN A 58 -22.76 8.45 1.03
C ASN A 58 -22.65 8.28 2.55
N GLU A 59 -23.25 7.21 3.08
CA GLU A 59 -23.28 6.93 4.52
C GLU A 59 -22.41 5.73 4.85
N LYS A 60 -21.25 5.99 5.45
CA LYS A 60 -20.24 4.98 5.79
C LYS A 60 -20.82 3.84 6.64
N THR A 61 -21.70 4.15 7.58
CA THR A 61 -22.35 3.17 8.46
C THR A 61 -23.28 2.22 7.70
N GLU A 62 -23.96 2.71 6.66
CA GLU A 62 -24.79 1.88 5.78
C GLU A 62 -23.92 0.88 5.01
N GLY A 63 -22.77 1.34 4.49
CA GLY A 63 -21.80 0.47 3.81
C GLY A 63 -21.27 -0.65 4.71
N PHE A 64 -20.89 -0.34 5.94
CA PHE A 64 -20.46 -1.34 6.91
C PHE A 64 -21.56 -2.33 7.28
N GLY A 65 -22.79 -1.85 7.45
CA GLY A 65 -23.92 -2.69 7.88
C GLY A 65 -24.50 -3.59 6.79
N SER A 66 -24.25 -3.30 5.51
CA SER A 66 -24.79 -4.08 4.39
C SER A 66 -23.77 -5.06 3.78
N ALA A 67 -22.49 -4.73 3.78
CA ALA A 67 -21.47 -5.45 3.04
C ALA A 67 -21.16 -6.84 3.63
N ASP A 68 -20.97 -7.82 2.74
CA ASP A 68 -20.46 -9.14 3.10
C ASP A 68 -18.95 -9.13 3.34
N VAL A 69 -18.24 -8.24 2.64
CA VAL A 69 -16.78 -8.05 2.76
C VAL A 69 -16.49 -6.55 2.84
N VAL A 70 -15.64 -6.16 3.77
CA VAL A 70 -15.11 -4.79 3.87
C VAL A 70 -13.61 -4.84 3.63
N CYS A 71 -13.12 -4.01 2.71
CA CYS A 71 -11.69 -3.88 2.43
C CYS A 71 -11.21 -2.46 2.74
N LYS A 72 -10.21 -2.35 3.60
CA LYS A 72 -9.60 -1.09 4.03
C LYS A 72 -8.08 -1.24 4.09
N ILE A 73 -7.33 -0.16 4.01
CA ILE A 73 -5.87 -0.20 4.21
C ILE A 73 -5.58 -0.31 5.70
N ASN A 74 -6.11 0.62 6.48
CA ASN A 74 -5.89 0.69 7.91
C ASN A 74 -6.88 -0.19 8.71
N LYS A 75 -6.47 -0.55 9.92
CA LYS A 75 -7.33 -1.25 10.89
C LYS A 75 -8.60 -0.45 11.19
N PRO A 76 -9.69 -1.13 11.57
CA PRO A 76 -10.92 -0.44 11.94
C PRO A 76 -10.76 0.25 13.30
N ASN A 77 -11.52 1.30 13.53
CA ASN A 77 -11.74 1.84 14.86
C ASN A 77 -12.96 1.16 15.53
N HIS A 78 -13.19 1.49 16.81
CA HIS A 78 -14.26 0.90 17.61
C HIS A 78 -15.66 1.10 16.99
N ASP A 79 -15.97 2.32 16.52
CA ASP A 79 -17.28 2.65 15.95
C ASP A 79 -17.51 1.93 14.60
N GLU A 80 -16.46 1.80 13.81
CA GLU A 80 -16.50 1.00 12.58
C GLU A 80 -16.81 -0.47 12.87
N ILE A 81 -16.16 -1.05 13.89
CA ILE A 81 -16.39 -2.46 14.28
C ILE A 81 -17.85 -2.68 14.70
N GLN A 82 -18.44 -1.74 15.48
CA GLN A 82 -19.83 -1.84 15.89
C GLN A 82 -20.83 -1.72 14.74
N SER A 83 -20.42 -1.08 13.64
CA SER A 83 -21.26 -0.89 12.45
C SER A 83 -21.18 -2.07 11.48
N LEU A 84 -20.21 -3.00 11.66
CA LEU A 84 -20.00 -4.11 10.75
C LEU A 84 -21.17 -5.09 10.79
N LYS A 85 -21.55 -5.58 9.61
CA LYS A 85 -22.51 -6.67 9.46
C LYS A 85 -21.97 -7.93 10.15
N LYS A 86 -22.81 -8.58 10.95
CA LYS A 86 -22.49 -9.88 11.55
C LYS A 86 -22.20 -10.90 10.45
N ASP A 87 -21.25 -11.79 10.71
CA ASP A 87 -20.77 -12.83 9.79
C ASP A 87 -20.08 -12.28 8.52
N SER A 88 -19.73 -10.99 8.50
CA SER A 88 -18.95 -10.37 7.42
C SER A 88 -17.45 -10.70 7.54
N ILE A 89 -16.69 -10.33 6.49
CA ILE A 89 -15.24 -10.46 6.44
C ILE A 89 -14.63 -9.06 6.38
N TYR A 90 -13.67 -8.78 7.25
CA TYR A 90 -12.89 -7.54 7.25
C TYR A 90 -11.45 -7.80 6.78
N ILE A 91 -10.98 -7.08 5.78
CA ILE A 91 -9.64 -7.25 5.18
C ILE A 91 -8.85 -5.95 5.29
N SER A 92 -7.74 -5.95 6.01
CA SER A 92 -6.84 -4.78 6.13
C SER A 92 -5.48 -5.15 6.71
N PHE A 93 -4.61 -4.18 6.89
CA PHE A 93 -3.48 -4.28 7.82
C PHE A 93 -4.01 -4.09 9.24
N LEU A 94 -3.96 -5.12 10.06
CA LEU A 94 -4.55 -5.16 11.40
C LEU A 94 -3.53 -4.98 12.53
N ASP A 95 -2.26 -5.28 12.27
CA ASP A 95 -1.21 -5.38 13.28
C ASP A 95 -1.60 -6.26 14.50
N PRO A 96 -2.02 -7.52 14.28
CA PRO A 96 -2.70 -8.33 15.30
C PRO A 96 -1.84 -8.67 16.52
N PHE A 97 -0.52 -8.54 16.41
CA PHE A 97 0.40 -8.79 17.52
C PHE A 97 0.40 -7.63 18.54
N ASN A 98 0.22 -6.41 18.08
CA ASN A 98 0.17 -5.21 18.90
C ASN A 98 -1.27 -4.79 19.22
N GLU A 99 -2.22 -5.02 18.32
CA GLU A 99 -3.62 -4.58 18.40
C GLU A 99 -4.57 -5.69 18.83
N ARG A 100 -4.23 -6.35 19.93
CA ARG A 100 -5.03 -7.49 20.46
C ARG A 100 -6.46 -7.12 20.82
N GLN A 101 -6.69 -5.87 21.22
CA GLN A 101 -8.03 -5.39 21.55
C GLN A 101 -8.93 -5.37 20.31
N ILE A 102 -8.45 -4.82 19.18
CA ILE A 102 -9.18 -4.77 17.91
C ILE A 102 -9.53 -6.19 17.44
N VAL A 103 -8.56 -7.13 17.54
CA VAL A 103 -8.82 -8.55 17.18
C VAL A 103 -9.93 -9.15 18.06
N SER A 104 -9.92 -8.85 19.36
CA SER A 104 -10.95 -9.33 20.31
C SER A 104 -12.31 -8.70 20.01
N GLU A 105 -12.36 -7.42 19.68
CA GLU A 105 -13.60 -6.72 19.34
C GLU A 105 -14.21 -7.26 18.02
N LEU A 106 -13.41 -7.48 16.97
CA LEU A 106 -13.86 -8.12 15.73
C LEU A 106 -14.42 -9.53 15.99
N ALA A 107 -13.74 -10.33 16.81
CA ALA A 107 -14.22 -11.64 17.19
C ALA A 107 -15.54 -11.59 17.96
N SER A 108 -15.68 -10.62 18.88
CA SER A 108 -16.91 -10.40 19.67
C SER A 108 -18.08 -9.92 18.79
N ALA A 109 -17.78 -9.16 17.73
CA ALA A 109 -18.77 -8.76 16.73
C ALA A 109 -19.13 -9.89 15.75
N ASN A 110 -18.53 -11.08 15.89
CA ASN A 110 -18.66 -12.21 14.97
C ASN A 110 -18.25 -11.87 13.53
N VAL A 111 -17.17 -11.10 13.39
CA VAL A 111 -16.58 -10.72 12.10
C VAL A 111 -15.31 -11.52 11.88
N SER A 112 -15.19 -12.18 10.72
CA SER A 112 -13.96 -12.83 10.30
C SER A 112 -12.98 -11.78 9.79
N SER A 113 -11.69 -11.87 10.15
CA SER A 113 -10.71 -10.88 9.69
C SER A 113 -9.53 -11.52 8.96
N ILE A 114 -9.06 -10.86 7.92
CA ILE A 114 -7.87 -11.22 7.16
C ILE A 114 -6.85 -10.09 7.31
N SER A 115 -5.74 -10.41 7.99
CA SER A 115 -4.62 -9.48 8.17
C SER A 115 -3.65 -9.60 7.00
N MET A 116 -3.52 -8.54 6.21
CA MET A 116 -2.71 -8.55 4.98
C MET A 116 -1.22 -8.76 5.24
N GLU A 117 -0.71 -8.33 6.40
CA GLU A 117 0.68 -8.55 6.80
C GLU A 117 0.99 -10.00 7.17
N LEU A 118 -0.04 -10.82 7.41
CA LEU A 118 0.12 -12.25 7.69
C LEU A 118 -0.01 -13.14 6.44
N VAL A 119 -0.25 -12.56 5.28
CA VAL A 119 -0.22 -13.31 4.02
C VAL A 119 1.16 -13.95 3.84
N PRO A 120 1.26 -15.28 3.66
CA PRO A 120 2.55 -15.97 3.61
C PRO A 120 3.37 -15.54 2.39
N ARG A 121 4.67 -15.28 2.58
CA ARG A 121 5.60 -14.85 1.53
C ARG A 121 6.12 -16.05 0.73
N ILE A 122 5.23 -16.68 -0.01
CA ILE A 122 5.51 -17.82 -0.90
C ILE A 122 5.15 -17.46 -2.33
N THR A 123 5.71 -18.15 -3.30
CA THR A 123 5.53 -17.87 -4.74
C THR A 123 4.05 -17.78 -5.16
N ARG A 124 3.20 -18.64 -4.62
CA ARG A 124 1.76 -18.64 -4.94
C ARG A 124 1.01 -17.42 -4.41
N ALA A 125 1.50 -16.81 -3.33
CA ALA A 125 0.88 -15.68 -2.66
C ALA A 125 1.50 -14.31 -3.03
N GLN A 126 2.52 -14.26 -3.91
CA GLN A 126 3.21 -13.02 -4.27
C GLN A 126 2.27 -11.92 -4.78
N LYS A 127 1.19 -12.30 -5.49
CA LYS A 127 0.21 -11.33 -5.99
C LYS A 127 -0.64 -10.69 -4.89
N MET A 128 -0.68 -11.31 -3.70
CA MET A 128 -1.39 -10.83 -2.52
C MET A 128 -0.45 -10.20 -1.49
N ASP A 129 0.87 -10.20 -1.73
CA ASP A 129 1.86 -9.63 -0.81
C ASP A 129 1.88 -8.09 -0.93
N ALA A 130 0.94 -7.47 -0.23
CA ALA A 130 0.81 -6.03 -0.19
C ALA A 130 2.00 -5.38 0.55
N LEU A 131 2.63 -6.04 1.52
CA LEU A 131 3.82 -5.51 2.20
C LEU A 131 4.99 -5.35 1.23
N SER A 132 5.27 -6.36 0.40
CA SER A 132 6.38 -6.27 -0.56
C SER A 132 6.12 -5.21 -1.63
N SER A 133 4.90 -5.09 -2.13
CA SER A 133 4.56 -4.04 -3.11
C SER A 133 4.70 -2.64 -2.52
N GLN A 134 4.25 -2.43 -1.29
CA GLN A 134 4.41 -1.13 -0.60
C GLN A 134 5.87 -0.87 -0.21
N ALA A 135 6.63 -1.89 0.21
CA ALA A 135 8.06 -1.75 0.48
C ALA A 135 8.86 -1.32 -0.76
N ASN A 136 8.46 -1.80 -1.95
CA ASN A 136 9.07 -1.36 -3.21
C ASN A 136 8.87 0.15 -3.43
N LEU A 137 7.64 0.65 -3.28
CA LEU A 137 7.34 2.08 -3.38
C LEU A 137 8.04 2.91 -2.29
N ALA A 138 8.14 2.38 -1.07
CA ALA A 138 8.86 3.02 0.02
C ALA A 138 10.36 3.18 -0.29
N GLY A 139 10.99 2.17 -0.90
CA GLY A 139 12.38 2.24 -1.34
C GLY A 139 12.62 3.32 -2.41
N TYR A 140 11.69 3.47 -3.35
CA TYR A 140 11.70 4.55 -4.33
C TYR A 140 11.55 5.92 -3.64
N ALA A 141 10.51 6.10 -2.82
CA ALA A 141 10.20 7.35 -2.16
C ALA A 141 11.35 7.82 -1.24
N ALA A 142 11.98 6.90 -0.51
CA ALA A 142 13.12 7.19 0.36
C ALA A 142 14.29 7.84 -0.39
N VAL A 143 14.59 7.36 -1.60
CA VAL A 143 15.67 7.92 -2.43
C VAL A 143 15.28 9.27 -2.99
N ILE A 144 14.04 9.47 -3.41
CA ILE A 144 13.57 10.78 -3.89
C ILE A 144 13.64 11.81 -2.76
N GLU A 145 13.20 11.45 -1.56
CA GLU A 145 13.28 12.34 -0.39
C GLU A 145 14.73 12.63 0.01
N ALA A 146 15.61 11.63 0.00
CA ALA A 146 17.03 11.82 0.23
C ALA A 146 17.65 12.77 -0.81
N SER A 147 17.28 12.61 -2.08
CA SER A 147 17.74 13.47 -3.17
C SER A 147 17.27 14.92 -3.03
N ARG A 148 16.05 15.11 -2.54
CA ARG A 148 15.47 16.44 -2.27
C ARG A 148 16.15 17.15 -1.09
N THR A 149 16.53 16.38 -0.07
CA THR A 149 17.08 16.91 1.19
C THR A 149 18.59 17.14 1.11
N LEU A 150 19.31 16.37 0.28
CA LEU A 150 20.76 16.48 0.16
C LEU A 150 21.16 17.77 -0.55
N SER A 151 22.06 18.53 0.05
CA SER A 151 22.63 19.77 -0.56
C SER A 151 23.64 19.49 -1.69
N LYS A 152 23.52 18.36 -2.38
CA LYS A 152 24.43 17.92 -3.44
C LYS A 152 23.64 17.17 -4.51
N SER A 153 24.03 17.33 -5.78
CA SER A 153 23.44 16.61 -6.90
C SER A 153 23.74 15.11 -6.79
N PHE A 154 22.74 14.27 -7.12
CA PHE A 154 22.93 12.82 -7.19
C PHE A 154 23.83 12.42 -8.36
N PRO A 155 23.60 12.89 -9.62
CA PRO A 155 24.49 12.58 -10.73
C PRO A 155 25.77 13.40 -10.69
N MET A 156 26.78 12.90 -11.41
CA MET A 156 27.90 13.72 -11.82
C MET A 156 27.39 14.80 -12.79
N MET A 157 27.82 16.04 -12.58
CA MET A 157 27.50 17.15 -13.49
C MET A 157 28.78 17.84 -13.93
N MET A 158 28.87 18.13 -15.22
CA MET A 158 29.96 18.89 -15.81
C MET A 158 29.45 20.21 -16.34
N THR A 159 30.12 21.30 -15.96
CA THR A 159 29.85 22.65 -16.44
C THR A 159 31.15 23.29 -16.87
N ALA A 160 31.07 24.45 -17.56
CA ALA A 160 32.26 25.21 -17.89
C ALA A 160 33.06 25.65 -16.66
N ALA A 161 32.40 25.75 -15.49
CA ALA A 161 33.04 26.14 -14.23
C ALA A 161 33.70 24.98 -13.49
N GLY A 162 33.49 23.74 -13.95
CA GLY A 162 34.08 22.52 -13.33
C GLY A 162 33.12 21.33 -13.23
N THR A 163 33.59 20.29 -12.55
CA THR A 163 32.88 19.01 -12.39
C THR A 163 32.39 18.83 -10.96
N ILE A 164 31.12 18.54 -10.80
CA ILE A 164 30.51 18.12 -9.53
C ILE A 164 30.52 16.59 -9.49
N SER A 165 31.21 16.02 -8.51
CA SER A 165 31.22 14.55 -8.32
C SER A 165 29.86 14.04 -7.87
N PRO A 166 29.46 12.80 -8.25
CA PRO A 166 28.16 12.27 -7.85
C PRO A 166 28.05 12.07 -6.34
N ALA A 167 26.81 12.04 -5.84
CA ALA A 167 26.53 11.66 -4.47
C ALA A 167 26.94 10.20 -4.21
N ARG A 168 27.30 9.91 -2.96
CA ARG A 168 27.49 8.53 -2.48
C ARG A 168 26.30 8.16 -1.61
N VAL A 169 25.65 7.06 -1.95
CA VAL A 169 24.49 6.52 -1.25
C VAL A 169 24.87 5.17 -0.66
N PHE A 170 24.67 5.02 0.64
CA PHE A 170 24.88 3.76 1.34
C PHE A 170 23.53 3.21 1.80
N VAL A 171 23.21 1.97 1.37
CA VAL A 171 21.95 1.31 1.68
C VAL A 171 22.17 0.18 2.67
N VAL A 172 21.56 0.25 3.84
CA VAL A 172 21.60 -0.79 4.86
C VAL A 172 20.31 -1.62 4.75
N GLY A 173 20.49 -2.90 4.43
CA GLY A 173 19.38 -3.84 4.18
C GLY A 173 19.02 -3.90 2.69
N VAL A 174 19.25 -5.06 2.07
CA VAL A 174 19.03 -5.32 0.64
C VAL A 174 17.80 -6.25 0.47
N GLY A 175 16.72 -5.91 1.17
CA GLY A 175 15.39 -6.49 0.94
C GLY A 175 14.66 -5.77 -0.20
N VAL A 176 13.35 -5.94 -0.32
CA VAL A 176 12.55 -5.34 -1.41
C VAL A 176 12.73 -3.83 -1.47
N ALA A 177 12.61 -3.12 -0.34
CA ALA A 177 12.81 -1.68 -0.28
C ALA A 177 14.25 -1.28 -0.63
N GLY A 178 15.25 -2.00 -0.07
CA GLY A 178 16.68 -1.71 -0.32
C GLY A 178 17.07 -1.93 -1.77
N LEU A 179 16.63 -3.01 -2.41
CA LEU A 179 16.86 -3.27 -3.84
C LEU A 179 16.28 -2.14 -4.72
N GLN A 180 15.07 -1.71 -4.42
CA GLN A 180 14.45 -0.59 -5.14
C GLN A 180 15.17 0.74 -4.88
N ALA A 181 15.60 0.98 -3.64
CA ALA A 181 16.40 2.16 -3.31
C ALA A 181 17.73 2.18 -4.08
N ILE A 182 18.45 1.05 -4.13
CA ILE A 182 19.67 0.91 -4.92
C ILE A 182 19.41 1.21 -6.40
N ALA A 183 18.38 0.58 -6.99
CA ALA A 183 18.03 0.79 -8.39
C ALA A 183 17.67 2.27 -8.68
N THR A 184 16.92 2.90 -7.80
CA THR A 184 16.52 4.31 -7.94
C THR A 184 17.72 5.24 -7.82
N ALA A 185 18.57 5.06 -6.81
CA ALA A 185 19.77 5.89 -6.61
C ALA A 185 20.76 5.76 -7.77
N LYS A 186 20.95 4.55 -8.31
CA LYS A 186 21.76 4.34 -9.51
C LYS A 186 21.19 5.03 -10.73
N ARG A 187 19.86 4.95 -10.96
CA ARG A 187 19.20 5.65 -12.07
C ARG A 187 19.32 7.17 -11.95
N LEU A 188 19.35 7.71 -10.74
CA LEU A 188 19.61 9.12 -10.48
C LEU A 188 21.10 9.50 -10.61
N GLY A 189 21.99 8.53 -10.89
CA GLY A 189 23.39 8.76 -11.14
C GLY A 189 24.29 8.81 -9.91
N ALA A 190 23.81 8.39 -8.75
CA ALA A 190 24.61 8.26 -7.54
C ALA A 190 25.59 7.07 -7.61
N ARG A 191 26.66 7.14 -6.84
CA ARG A 191 27.50 5.97 -6.51
C ARG A 191 26.85 5.26 -5.32
N VAL A 192 26.49 3.97 -5.51
CA VAL A 192 25.75 3.23 -4.50
C VAL A 192 26.61 2.12 -3.94
N GLU A 193 26.66 2.05 -2.62
CA GLU A 193 27.19 0.95 -1.83
C GLU A 193 26.05 0.37 -0.98
N ALA A 194 26.08 -0.94 -0.71
CA ALA A 194 25.02 -1.58 0.04
C ALA A 194 25.59 -2.63 1.01
N PHE A 195 24.88 -2.87 2.10
CA PHE A 195 25.18 -3.88 3.10
C PHE A 195 23.94 -4.66 3.50
N ASP A 196 24.07 -5.98 3.61
CA ASP A 196 23.06 -6.87 4.20
C ASP A 196 23.77 -7.99 4.98
N THR A 197 23.13 -8.49 6.02
CA THR A 197 23.64 -9.61 6.81
C THR A 197 23.49 -10.96 6.13
N ARG A 198 22.67 -11.04 5.07
CA ARG A 198 22.36 -12.27 4.33
C ARG A 198 23.21 -12.36 3.08
N PRO A 199 24.14 -13.34 2.96
CA PRO A 199 24.99 -13.47 1.77
C PRO A 199 24.22 -13.68 0.45
N VAL A 200 23.07 -14.34 0.52
CA VAL A 200 22.25 -14.68 -0.67
C VAL A 200 21.75 -13.44 -1.44
N VAL A 201 21.69 -12.27 -0.81
CA VAL A 201 21.21 -11.05 -1.49
C VAL A 201 22.23 -10.48 -2.49
N GLU A 202 23.50 -10.89 -2.42
CA GLU A 202 24.51 -10.50 -3.39
C GLU A 202 24.11 -10.89 -4.81
N LEU A 203 23.51 -12.07 -4.98
CA LEU A 203 22.99 -12.53 -6.27
C LEU A 203 21.87 -11.64 -6.82
N SER A 204 21.09 -11.00 -5.95
CA SER A 204 20.03 -10.08 -6.37
C SER A 204 20.56 -8.75 -6.90
N LEU A 205 21.80 -8.38 -6.54
CA LEU A 205 22.43 -7.11 -6.96
C LEU A 205 23.02 -7.16 -8.37
N ILE A 206 23.32 -8.34 -8.90
CA ILE A 206 23.92 -8.47 -10.24
C ILE A 206 22.97 -8.03 -11.36
N HIS A 207 21.69 -7.93 -11.10
CA HIS A 207 20.67 -7.51 -12.06
C HIS A 207 20.28 -6.02 -11.96
N ILE A 208 20.90 -5.26 -11.04
CA ILE A 208 20.71 -3.84 -10.81
C ILE A 208 21.97 -3.09 -11.23
#